data_0dd1f046e994db210f42f729150a6a53
#
_entry.id   0dd1f046e994db210f42f729150a6a53
#
_cell.length_a   1.000
_cell.length_b   1.000
_cell.length_c   1.000
_cell.angle_alpha   90.00
_cell.angle_beta   90.00
_cell.angle_gamma   90.00
#
_symmetry.space_group_name_H-M   'P 1'
#
loop_
_entity.id
_entity.type
_entity.pdbx_description
1 polymer ?
#
loop_
_entity_poly.entity_id
_entity_poly.type
_entity_poly.pdbx_seq_one_letter_code
_entity_poly.pdbx_strand_id
1 'polypeptide(L)'
;VIEIFKERGEQLALSRQLMTTDSAYTAALALVSIHCAIAFNDALLLKLTGVRSQSADHMAAVRLTEKQCSKRKITPTGLKHLKELVKAKTRVSYSNEKTTYESAERLAVASERFETWVLPLLR
;
A
#
# COMPACT_ATOMS: atom_id res chain seq x y z
N VAL A 1 7.67 -15.34 -7.91
CA VAL A 1 7.94 -14.40 -6.82
C VAL A 1 6.95 -13.24 -6.81
N ILE A 2 6.60 -12.72 -7.99
CA ILE A 2 5.56 -11.69 -8.10
C ILE A 2 4.26 -12.16 -7.44
N GLU A 3 3.89 -13.41 -7.68
CA GLU A 3 2.66 -13.99 -7.15
C GLU A 3 2.61 -13.99 -5.63
N ILE A 4 3.75 -14.15 -4.97
CA ILE A 4 3.81 -14.14 -3.51
C ILE A 4 3.38 -12.76 -2.97
N PHE A 5 3.89 -11.70 -3.56
CA PHE A 5 3.57 -10.34 -3.11
C PHE A 5 2.16 -9.92 -3.51
N LYS A 6 1.71 -10.31 -4.70
CA LYS A 6 0.35 -10.05 -5.15
C LYS A 6 -0.65 -10.76 -4.24
N GLU A 7 -0.42 -12.02 -3.93
CA GLU A 7 -1.28 -12.81 -3.04
C GLU A 7 -1.30 -12.24 -1.63
N ARG A 8 -0.15 -11.79 -1.14
CA ARG A 8 -0.07 -11.11 0.16
C ARG A 8 -0.90 -9.84 0.17
N GLY A 9 -0.82 -9.05 -0.90
CA GLY A 9 -1.65 -7.86 -1.06
C GLY A 9 -3.14 -8.20 -1.07
N GLU A 10 -3.53 -9.25 -1.79
CA GLU A 10 -4.93 -9.68 -1.87
C GLU A 10 -5.47 -10.14 -0.51
N GLN A 11 -4.67 -10.89 0.26
CA GLN A 11 -5.06 -11.33 1.59
C GLN A 11 -5.23 -10.15 2.55
N LEU A 12 -4.32 -9.19 2.46
CA LEU A 12 -4.42 -7.97 3.28
C LEU A 12 -5.62 -7.12 2.88
N ALA A 13 -5.96 -7.09 1.59
CA ALA A 13 -7.15 -6.40 1.12
C ALA A 13 -8.44 -7.02 1.70
N LEU A 14 -8.52 -8.34 1.76
CA LEU A 14 -9.65 -9.02 2.39
C LEU A 14 -9.73 -8.70 3.88
N SER A 15 -8.58 -8.70 4.56
CA SER A 15 -8.53 -8.34 5.98
C SER A 15 -9.00 -6.91 6.21
N ARG A 16 -8.56 -5.98 5.36
CA ARG A 16 -8.99 -4.58 5.41
C ARG A 16 -10.51 -4.48 5.30
N GLN A 17 -11.09 -5.20 4.34
CA GLN A 17 -12.54 -5.19 4.12
C GLN A 17 -13.31 -5.66 5.36
N LEU A 18 -12.83 -6.72 6.02
CA LEU A 18 -13.45 -7.24 7.23
C LEU A 18 -13.32 -6.24 8.39
N MET A 19 -12.20 -5.57 8.52
CA MET A 19 -11.93 -4.65 9.62
C MET A 19 -12.67 -3.32 9.51
N THR A 20 -13.15 -2.94 8.33
CA THR A 20 -13.91 -1.70 8.17
C THR A 20 -15.29 -1.77 8.81
N THR A 21 -15.76 -2.95 9.20
CA THR A 21 -17.10 -3.12 9.76
C THR A 21 -17.16 -2.90 11.27
N ASP A 22 -16.00 -2.75 11.94
CA ASP A 22 -15.96 -2.68 13.40
C ASP A 22 -14.86 -1.72 13.88
N SER A 23 -15.27 -0.69 14.62
CA SER A 23 -14.34 0.31 15.16
C SER A 23 -13.37 -0.25 16.20
N ALA A 24 -13.57 -1.49 16.67
CA ALA A 24 -12.62 -2.15 17.56
C ALA A 24 -11.28 -2.44 16.89
N TYR A 25 -11.24 -2.47 15.55
CA TYR A 25 -10.03 -2.79 14.79
C TYR A 25 -9.33 -1.56 14.23
N THR A 26 -9.53 -0.39 14.82
CA THR A 26 -9.02 0.88 14.28
C THR A 26 -7.53 0.87 13.94
N ALA A 27 -6.67 0.55 14.90
CA ALA A 27 -5.21 0.51 14.65
C ALA A 27 -4.85 -0.60 13.66
N ALA A 28 -5.46 -1.75 13.78
CA ALA A 28 -5.22 -2.87 12.86
C ALA A 28 -5.65 -2.53 11.44
N LEU A 29 -6.78 -1.83 11.27
CA LEU A 29 -7.25 -1.38 9.96
C LEU A 29 -6.23 -0.46 9.31
N ALA A 30 -5.68 0.50 10.06
CA ALA A 30 -4.67 1.40 9.55
C ALA A 30 -3.42 0.63 9.08
N LEU A 31 -2.91 -0.29 9.91
CA LEU A 31 -1.71 -1.07 9.59
C LEU A 31 -1.93 -2.00 8.39
N VAL A 32 -3.05 -2.70 8.34
CA VAL A 32 -3.38 -3.60 7.23
C VAL A 32 -3.51 -2.82 5.93
N SER A 33 -4.14 -1.65 5.97
CA SER A 33 -4.30 -0.80 4.79
C SER A 33 -2.95 -0.36 4.23
N ILE A 34 -2.02 0.02 5.09
CA ILE A 34 -0.66 0.42 4.69
C ILE A 34 0.09 -0.78 4.09
N HIS A 35 0.11 -1.90 4.78
CA HIS A 35 0.87 -3.08 4.33
C HIS A 35 0.29 -3.71 3.07
N CYS A 36 -1.02 -3.61 2.87
CA CYS A 36 -1.67 -4.04 1.63
C CYS A 36 -1.07 -3.29 0.43
N ALA A 37 -0.99 -1.97 0.51
CA ALA A 37 -0.43 -1.16 -0.56
C ALA A 37 1.06 -1.44 -0.78
N ILE A 38 1.83 -1.61 0.30
CA ILE A 38 3.25 -1.94 0.21
C ILE A 38 3.44 -3.28 -0.53
N ALA A 39 2.65 -4.29 -0.20
CA ALA A 39 2.75 -5.61 -0.84
C ALA A 39 2.45 -5.52 -2.34
N PHE A 40 1.39 -4.81 -2.73
CA PHE A 40 1.07 -4.60 -4.14
C PHE A 40 2.15 -3.81 -4.87
N ASN A 41 2.75 -2.82 -4.20
CA ASN A 41 3.84 -2.06 -4.81
C ASN A 41 5.08 -2.92 -5.02
N ASP A 42 5.38 -3.81 -4.08
CA ASP A 42 6.48 -4.76 -4.24
C ASP A 42 6.23 -5.68 -5.45
N ALA A 43 5.00 -6.15 -5.62
CA ALA A 43 4.63 -6.96 -6.79
C ALA A 43 4.82 -6.17 -8.09
N LEU A 44 4.40 -4.91 -8.11
CA LEU A 44 4.54 -4.06 -9.30
C LEU A 44 6.01 -3.82 -9.65
N LEU A 45 6.84 -3.50 -8.65
CA LEU A 45 8.28 -3.28 -8.87
C LEU A 45 8.94 -4.55 -9.42
N LEU A 46 8.61 -5.71 -8.89
CA LEU A 46 9.11 -6.97 -9.41
C LEU A 46 8.72 -7.19 -10.88
N LYS A 47 7.47 -6.88 -11.21
CA LYS A 47 6.99 -7.03 -12.58
C LYS A 47 7.71 -6.08 -13.54
N LEU A 48 7.93 -4.83 -13.12
CA LEU A 48 8.51 -3.80 -13.98
C LEU A 48 10.03 -3.88 -14.08
N THR A 49 10.71 -4.33 -13.03
CA THR A 49 12.18 -4.31 -12.96
C THR A 49 12.82 -5.67 -12.78
N GLY A 50 12.06 -6.68 -12.37
CA GLY A 50 12.59 -7.99 -12.03
C GLY A 50 13.31 -8.02 -10.68
N VAL A 51 13.38 -6.88 -9.99
CA VAL A 51 14.12 -6.76 -8.73
C VAL A 51 13.23 -6.10 -7.67
N ARG A 52 13.15 -6.73 -6.50
CA ARG A 52 12.45 -6.16 -5.36
C ARG A 52 13.35 -5.14 -4.67
N SER A 53 12.77 -4.04 -4.18
CA SER A 53 13.50 -3.10 -3.34
C SER A 53 13.94 -3.79 -2.05
N GLN A 54 15.24 -3.75 -1.76
CA GLN A 54 15.82 -4.33 -0.54
C GLN A 54 15.86 -3.32 0.60
N SER A 55 15.51 -2.07 0.32
CA SER A 55 15.57 -1.00 1.32
C SER A 55 14.42 -1.12 2.32
N ALA A 56 14.71 -0.89 3.59
CA ALA A 56 13.70 -0.73 4.63
C ALA A 56 12.95 0.59 4.48
N ASP A 57 13.46 1.50 3.66
CA ASP A 57 12.82 2.79 3.37
C ASP A 57 11.75 2.61 2.30
N HIS A 58 10.50 2.56 2.73
CA HIS A 58 9.36 2.38 1.83
C HIS A 58 9.16 3.59 0.91
N MET A 59 9.61 4.78 1.30
CA MET A 59 9.57 5.94 0.41
C MET A 59 10.54 5.79 -0.75
N ALA A 60 11.68 5.12 -0.55
CA ALA A 60 12.59 4.79 -1.64
C ALA A 60 11.90 3.88 -2.66
N ALA A 61 11.11 2.91 -2.20
CA ALA A 61 10.34 2.04 -3.10
C ALA A 61 9.29 2.84 -3.88
N VAL A 62 8.63 3.81 -3.24
CA VAL A 62 7.68 4.70 -3.92
C VAL A 62 8.37 5.48 -5.04
N ARG A 63 9.54 6.03 -4.76
CA ARG A 63 10.31 6.79 -5.77
C ARG A 63 10.71 5.91 -6.96
N LEU A 64 11.08 4.65 -6.69
CA LEU A 64 11.39 3.71 -7.77
C LEU A 64 10.16 3.43 -8.64
N THR A 65 9.01 3.21 -8.04
CA THR A 65 7.77 3.00 -8.78
C THR A 65 7.42 4.23 -9.62
N GLU A 66 7.57 5.42 -9.06
CA GLU A 66 7.33 6.68 -9.75
C GLU A 66 8.23 6.81 -10.98
N LYS A 67 9.51 6.49 -10.82
CA LYS A 67 10.49 6.51 -11.91
C LYS A 67 10.13 5.51 -13.01
N GLN A 68 9.72 4.30 -12.63
CA GLN A 68 9.33 3.28 -13.60
C GLN A 68 8.05 3.65 -14.36
N CYS A 69 7.09 4.25 -13.68
CA CYS A 69 5.88 4.75 -14.32
C CYS A 69 6.21 5.82 -15.36
N SER A 70 7.10 6.76 -15.03
CA SER A 70 7.54 7.80 -15.94
C SER A 70 8.19 7.22 -17.19
N LYS A 71 9.13 6.26 -17.00
CA LYS A 71 9.82 5.61 -18.11
C LYS A 71 8.90 4.85 -19.05
N ARG A 72 7.84 4.25 -18.51
CA ARG A 72 6.93 3.36 -19.25
C ARG A 72 5.65 4.06 -19.67
N LYS A 73 5.54 5.35 -19.41
CA LYS A 73 4.35 6.16 -19.72
C LYS A 73 3.08 5.60 -19.06
N ILE A 74 3.23 5.08 -17.84
CA ILE A 74 2.10 4.64 -17.03
C ILE A 74 1.59 5.88 -16.28
N THR A 75 0.28 6.12 -16.35
CA THR A 75 -0.35 7.24 -15.64
C THR A 75 -0.24 7.02 -14.13
N PRO A 76 0.42 7.92 -13.37
CA PRO A 76 0.76 7.65 -11.97
C PRO A 76 -0.34 8.06 -10.98
N THR A 77 -1.60 7.92 -11.34
CA THR A 77 -2.72 8.43 -10.52
C THR A 77 -2.85 7.74 -9.17
N GLY A 78 -2.39 6.50 -9.04
CA GLY A 78 -2.46 5.78 -7.77
C GLY A 78 -1.34 6.10 -6.80
N LEU A 79 -0.25 6.71 -7.27
CA LEU A 79 0.95 6.91 -6.43
C LEU A 79 0.73 7.90 -5.29
N LYS A 80 -0.17 8.86 -5.44
CA LYS A 80 -0.50 9.79 -4.35
C LYS A 80 -1.06 9.04 -3.13
N HIS A 81 -1.83 7.99 -3.37
CA HIS A 81 -2.40 7.17 -2.30
C HIS A 81 -1.33 6.34 -1.61
N LEU A 82 -0.41 5.78 -2.39
CA LEU A 82 0.72 5.03 -1.85
C LEU A 82 1.60 5.93 -0.97
N LYS A 83 1.89 7.15 -1.44
CA LYS A 83 2.68 8.12 -0.67
C LYS A 83 2.02 8.44 0.67
N GLU A 84 0.72 8.68 0.67
CA GLU A 84 -0.03 8.96 1.90
C GLU A 84 0.08 7.80 2.89
N LEU A 85 -0.09 6.57 2.41
CA LEU A 85 -0.03 5.37 3.23
C LEU A 85 1.37 5.16 3.82
N VAL A 86 2.39 5.30 3.00
CA VAL A 86 3.78 5.10 3.45
C VAL A 86 4.18 6.16 4.46
N LYS A 87 3.77 7.41 4.26
CA LYS A 87 4.04 8.49 5.23
C LYS A 87 3.36 8.23 6.57
N ALA A 88 2.19 7.60 6.56
CA ALA A 88 1.46 7.30 7.79
C ALA A 88 2.06 6.13 8.56
N LYS A 89 2.89 5.30 7.94
CA LYS A 89 3.40 4.06 8.53
C LYS A 89 4.13 4.29 9.87
N THR A 90 5.05 5.25 9.89
CA THR A 90 5.82 5.54 11.11
C THR A 90 4.91 6.03 12.23
N ARG A 91 3.99 6.93 11.92
CA ARG A 91 3.06 7.47 12.90
C ARG A 91 2.18 6.36 13.49
N VAL A 92 1.61 5.51 12.63
CA VAL A 92 0.71 4.43 13.07
C VAL A 92 1.45 3.36 13.85
N SER A 93 2.67 3.00 13.41
CA SER A 93 3.43 1.89 14.00
C SER A 93 4.15 2.26 15.30
N TYR A 94 4.65 3.50 15.39
CA TYR A 94 5.61 3.87 16.45
C TYR A 94 5.23 5.07 17.29
N SER A 95 4.18 5.80 16.91
CA SER A 95 3.72 6.95 17.70
C SER A 95 3.01 6.51 18.96
N ASN A 96 3.10 7.30 20.00
CA ASN A 96 2.34 7.14 21.23
C ASN A 96 0.90 7.65 21.06
N GLU A 97 0.60 8.29 19.95
CA GLU A 97 -0.73 8.81 19.68
C GLU A 97 -1.67 7.70 19.25
N LYS A 98 -2.90 7.76 19.76
CA LYS A 98 -3.93 6.80 19.37
C LYS A 98 -4.41 7.09 17.96
N THR A 99 -4.48 6.07 17.12
CA THR A 99 -5.05 6.17 15.78
C THR A 99 -6.57 6.32 15.90
N THR A 100 -7.11 7.38 15.30
CA THR A 100 -8.57 7.58 15.29
C THR A 100 -9.22 6.72 14.22
N TYR A 101 -10.49 6.41 14.42
CA TYR A 101 -11.26 5.66 13.42
C TYR A 101 -11.34 6.40 12.08
N GLU A 102 -11.54 7.71 12.12
CA GLU A 102 -11.58 8.54 10.91
C GLU A 102 -10.27 8.47 10.13
N SER A 103 -9.14 8.52 10.83
CA SER A 103 -7.82 8.40 10.21
C SER A 103 -7.64 7.01 9.60
N ALA A 104 -8.03 5.96 10.31
CA ALA A 104 -7.94 4.60 9.80
C ALA A 104 -8.82 4.39 8.57
N GLU A 105 -10.05 4.93 8.57
CA GLU A 105 -10.93 4.88 7.41
C GLU A 105 -10.33 5.58 6.20
N ARG A 106 -9.71 6.74 6.41
CA ARG A 106 -9.06 7.47 5.32
C ARG A 106 -7.94 6.64 4.71
N LEU A 107 -7.15 5.96 5.54
CA LEU A 107 -6.09 5.09 5.05
C LEU A 107 -6.66 3.87 4.33
N ALA A 108 -7.77 3.32 4.80
CA ALA A 108 -8.44 2.21 4.12
C ALA A 108 -8.93 2.63 2.72
N VAL A 109 -9.51 3.82 2.59
CA VAL A 109 -9.94 4.34 1.29
C VAL A 109 -8.75 4.56 0.36
N ALA A 110 -7.66 5.14 0.86
CA ALA A 110 -6.44 5.33 0.07
C ALA A 110 -5.89 3.99 -0.42
N SER A 111 -5.90 2.98 0.46
CA SER A 111 -5.46 1.63 0.13
C SER A 111 -6.31 1.00 -0.97
N GLU A 112 -7.63 1.15 -0.90
CA GLU A 112 -8.55 0.66 -1.94
C GLU A 112 -8.29 1.34 -3.29
N ARG A 113 -8.06 2.64 -3.27
CA ARG A 113 -7.80 3.40 -4.49
C ARG A 113 -6.47 3.01 -5.11
N PHE A 114 -5.46 2.75 -4.30
CA PHE A 114 -4.19 2.24 -4.80
C PHE A 114 -4.37 0.84 -5.41
N GLU A 115 -5.10 -0.03 -4.73
CA GLU A 115 -5.41 -1.37 -5.23
C GLU A 115 -6.10 -1.31 -6.60
N THR A 116 -7.10 -0.46 -6.74
CA THR A 116 -7.82 -0.28 -8.02
C THR A 116 -6.89 0.14 -9.15
N TRP A 117 -5.91 0.99 -8.85
CA TRP A 117 -4.94 1.44 -9.83
C TRP A 117 -3.92 0.35 -10.18
N VAL A 118 -3.42 -0.37 -9.17
CA VAL A 118 -2.29 -1.29 -9.36
C VAL A 118 -2.71 -2.63 -9.96
N LEU A 119 -3.90 -3.13 -9.66
CA LEU A 119 -4.32 -4.47 -10.10
C LEU A 119 -4.29 -4.66 -11.62
N PRO A 120 -4.79 -3.72 -12.45
CA PRO A 120 -4.68 -3.87 -13.89
C PRO A 120 -3.22 -3.92 -14.37
N LEU A 121 -2.32 -3.24 -13.66
CA LEU A 121 -0.90 -3.23 -14.01
C LEU A 121 -0.19 -4.56 -13.69
N LEU A 122 -0.78 -5.36 -12.81
CA LEU A 122 -0.23 -6.65 -12.40
C LEU A 122 -0.74 -7.81 -13.26
N ARG A 123 -1.67 -7.57 -14.17
CA ARG A 123 -2.20 -8.59 -15.06
C ARG A 123 -1.29 -8.93 -16.22
#